data_2579f329d6b3d6a4c4a379bff9394c8d
#
_entry.id   2579f329d6b3d6a4c4a379bff9394c8d
#
_cell.length_a   1.000
_cell.length_b   1.000
_cell.length_c   1.000
_cell.angle_alpha   90.00
_cell.angle_beta   90.00
_cell.angle_gamma   90.00
#
_symmetry.space_group_name_H-M   'P 1'
#
loop_
_entity.id
_entity.type
_entity.pdbx_description
1 polymer ?
#
loop_
_entity_poly.entity_id
_entity_poly.type
_entity_poly.pdbx_seq_one_letter_code
_entity_poly.pdbx_strand_id
1 'polypeptide(L)'
;MYALFLLFGLGCDEGKIYPDETVDSGRTATVSLSFTGLKAWPKENMLSLCAFGEDKSKPLQTQRISKPAEDGKRLKLRLNNVTPDTRSIEVAVISRGLRLVYSYYTSPVDDSDEPLDLSVGELDLASFKRIQAQVFDLNCLSCHGGGSGLAGQLDIRDDVAYKSLVNVKAPLSEEGKNYVTPGNINNSFLLDILENNPVHKDMFNSSGKQEVLALIQGWILGGALDN
;
A
#
# COMPACT_ATOMS: atom_id res chain seq x y z
N MET A 1 -29.32 5.41 80.82
CA MET A 1 -29.65 5.12 79.44
C MET A 1 -28.52 5.70 78.59
N TYR A 2 -27.53 4.87 78.26
CA TYR A 2 -26.33 5.28 77.47
C TYR A 2 -26.51 4.74 76.08
N ALA A 3 -26.57 5.64 75.08
CA ALA A 3 -26.62 5.28 73.69
C ALA A 3 -25.18 5.13 73.16
N LEU A 4 -24.84 3.93 72.72
CA LEU A 4 -23.55 3.58 72.12
C LEU A 4 -23.61 3.88 70.61
N PHE A 5 -22.89 4.91 70.13
CA PHE A 5 -22.73 5.22 68.71
C PHE A 5 -21.61 4.36 68.14
N LEU A 6 -21.94 3.41 67.29
CA LEU A 6 -21.01 2.65 66.43
C LEU A 6 -20.71 3.47 65.18
N LEU A 7 -19.50 3.99 65.13
CA LEU A 7 -18.90 4.58 63.90
C LEU A 7 -18.44 3.46 62.98
N PHE A 8 -19.19 3.23 61.87
CA PHE A 8 -18.71 2.44 60.76
C PHE A 8 -17.76 3.30 59.96
N GLY A 9 -16.45 2.99 60.03
CA GLY A 9 -15.42 3.53 59.12
C GLY A 9 -15.60 2.89 57.73
N LEU A 10 -16.07 3.67 56.75
CA LEU A 10 -15.98 3.32 55.31
C LEU A 10 -14.52 3.51 54.88
N GLY A 11 -13.76 2.44 54.92
CA GLY A 11 -12.47 2.38 54.24
C GLY A 11 -12.69 2.42 52.74
N CYS A 12 -12.48 3.58 52.09
CA CYS A 12 -12.27 3.60 50.66
C CYS A 12 -10.92 2.94 50.38
N ASP A 13 -10.93 1.74 49.86
CA ASP A 13 -9.77 1.14 49.26
C ASP A 13 -9.46 1.99 47.99
N GLU A 14 -8.42 2.81 48.07
CA GLU A 14 -7.82 3.43 46.89
C GLU A 14 -7.12 2.33 46.11
N GLY A 15 -7.89 1.57 45.33
CA GLY A 15 -7.36 0.60 44.37
C GLY A 15 -6.43 1.33 43.42
N LYS A 16 -5.14 1.36 43.71
CA LYS A 16 -4.11 1.75 42.76
C LYS A 16 -4.19 0.74 41.62
N ILE A 17 -4.85 1.12 40.53
CA ILE A 17 -4.70 0.43 39.26
C ILE A 17 -3.26 0.68 38.84
N TYR A 18 -2.37 -0.23 39.22
CA TYR A 18 -1.07 -0.31 38.55
C TYR A 18 -1.42 -0.69 37.10
N PRO A 19 -1.04 0.13 36.10
CA PRO A 19 -1.08 -0.36 34.76
C PRO A 19 -0.25 -1.65 34.76
N ASP A 20 -0.84 -2.76 34.34
CA ASP A 20 -0.08 -3.97 34.12
C ASP A 20 1.12 -3.57 33.27
N GLU A 21 2.33 -3.71 33.80
CA GLU A 21 3.52 -3.63 32.99
C GLU A 21 3.34 -4.73 31.96
N THR A 22 2.89 -4.36 30.77
CA THR A 22 2.95 -5.25 29.63
C THR A 22 4.42 -5.53 29.45
N VAL A 23 4.88 -6.65 30.03
CA VAL A 23 6.21 -7.18 29.77
C VAL A 23 6.25 -7.38 28.28
N ASP A 24 7.00 -6.52 27.61
CA ASP A 24 7.23 -6.58 26.16
C ASP A 24 8.14 -7.79 25.93
N SER A 25 7.56 -9.01 26.07
CA SER A 25 8.27 -10.28 26.11
C SER A 25 8.47 -10.87 24.71
N GLY A 26 8.05 -10.15 23.69
CA GLY A 26 8.12 -10.60 22.30
C GLY A 26 9.20 -9.87 21.50
N ARG A 27 9.66 -10.52 20.42
CA ARG A 27 10.56 -9.93 19.43
C ARG A 27 9.97 -8.64 18.86
N THR A 28 10.78 -7.64 18.63
CA THR A 28 10.36 -6.37 18.01
C THR A 28 10.95 -6.24 16.62
N ALA A 29 10.20 -5.65 15.69
CA ALA A 29 10.69 -5.24 14.38
C ALA A 29 10.61 -3.71 14.26
N THR A 30 11.75 -3.07 14.09
CA THR A 30 11.88 -1.64 13.79
C THR A 30 12.19 -1.46 12.31
N VAL A 31 11.41 -0.62 11.63
CA VAL A 31 11.57 -0.34 10.20
C VAL A 31 11.78 1.15 9.99
N SER A 32 12.89 1.49 9.34
CA SER A 32 13.24 2.86 8.96
C SER A 32 13.08 3.01 7.45
N LEU A 33 12.25 3.96 7.01
CA LEU A 33 11.92 4.18 5.59
C LEU A 33 11.50 5.63 5.31
N SER A 34 11.36 5.95 4.03
CA SER A 34 10.63 7.13 3.54
C SER A 34 9.76 6.74 2.35
N PHE A 35 8.80 7.60 2.00
CA PHE A 35 7.94 7.41 0.83
C PHE A 35 8.06 8.56 -0.13
N THR A 36 7.99 8.25 -1.43
CA THR A 36 7.72 9.19 -2.51
C THR A 36 6.40 8.85 -3.20
N GLY A 37 5.93 9.73 -4.08
CA GLY A 37 4.66 9.50 -4.77
C GLY A 37 3.44 9.55 -3.84
N LEU A 38 3.44 10.39 -2.80
CA LEU A 38 2.35 10.48 -1.81
C LEU A 38 0.97 10.81 -2.40
N LYS A 39 0.88 11.28 -3.65
CA LYS A 39 -0.40 11.44 -4.37
C LYS A 39 -1.09 10.10 -4.59
N ALA A 40 -0.31 9.01 -4.78
CA ALA A 40 -0.79 7.65 -4.93
C ALA A 40 -1.04 6.91 -3.59
N TRP A 41 -1.14 7.65 -2.48
CA TRP A 41 -1.45 7.06 -1.17
C TRP A 41 -2.78 6.30 -1.23
N PRO A 42 -2.82 5.03 -0.78
CA PRO A 42 -4.06 4.24 -0.80
C PRO A 42 -5.17 4.93 0.01
N LYS A 43 -6.35 5.09 -0.58
CA LYS A 43 -7.53 5.71 0.06
C LYS A 43 -8.57 4.68 0.47
N GLU A 44 -8.78 3.67 -0.37
CA GLU A 44 -9.72 2.57 -0.12
C GLU A 44 -9.11 1.48 0.77
N ASN A 45 -7.80 1.34 0.73
CA ASN A 45 -7.01 0.38 1.46
C ASN A 45 -6.09 1.09 2.47
N MET A 46 -5.37 0.33 3.27
CA MET A 46 -4.46 0.84 4.29
C MET A 46 -3.02 0.50 3.94
N LEU A 47 -2.14 1.49 3.92
CA LEU A 47 -0.71 1.22 3.93
C LEU A 47 -0.30 0.87 5.37
N SER A 48 0.37 -0.26 5.54
CA SER A 48 0.65 -0.83 6.85
C SER A 48 2.03 -1.51 6.89
N LEU A 49 2.63 -1.49 8.07
CA LEU A 49 3.71 -2.40 8.43
C LEU A 49 3.07 -3.67 8.95
N CYS A 50 3.44 -4.82 8.37
CA CYS A 50 2.79 -6.09 8.59
C CYS A 50 3.79 -7.18 8.95
N ALA A 51 3.36 -8.14 9.78
CA ALA A 51 4.00 -9.43 9.96
C ALA A 51 3.14 -10.50 9.29
N PHE A 52 3.73 -11.31 8.42
CA PHE A 52 3.06 -12.43 7.77
C PHE A 52 3.67 -13.76 8.20
N GLY A 53 2.82 -14.79 8.32
CA GLY A 53 3.22 -16.18 8.50
C GLY A 53 3.38 -16.89 7.15
N GLU A 54 3.17 -18.21 7.15
CA GLU A 54 3.16 -19.04 5.94
C GLU A 54 2.04 -18.60 4.98
N ASP A 55 0.85 -18.28 5.50
CA ASP A 55 -0.24 -17.71 4.70
C ASP A 55 0.02 -16.22 4.43
N LYS A 56 0.43 -15.93 3.20
CA LYS A 56 0.69 -14.56 2.74
C LYS A 56 -0.59 -13.76 2.42
N SER A 57 -1.74 -14.39 2.42
CA SER A 57 -2.99 -13.71 2.07
C SER A 57 -3.47 -12.77 3.17
N LYS A 58 -3.09 -13.03 4.43
CA LYS A 58 -3.55 -12.29 5.61
C LYS A 58 -2.41 -12.08 6.62
N PRO A 59 -2.16 -10.85 7.08
CA PRO A 59 -1.15 -10.60 8.10
C PRO A 59 -1.55 -11.17 9.46
N LEU A 60 -0.56 -11.65 10.22
CA LEU A 60 -0.69 -12.02 11.64
C LEU A 60 -0.81 -10.76 12.50
N GLN A 61 -0.04 -9.72 12.15
CA GLN A 61 -0.07 -8.42 12.81
C GLN A 61 -0.02 -7.31 11.76
N THR A 62 -0.61 -6.16 12.08
CA THR A 62 -0.60 -5.00 11.21
C THR A 62 -0.60 -3.71 12.03
N GLN A 63 0.25 -2.77 11.65
CA GLN A 63 0.28 -1.42 12.14
C GLN A 63 0.07 -0.46 10.99
N ARG A 64 -1.04 0.28 11.00
CA ARG A 64 -1.32 1.27 9.97
C ARG A 64 -0.25 2.37 9.97
N ILE A 65 0.23 2.72 8.78
CA ILE A 65 1.14 3.83 8.57
C ILE A 65 0.32 5.08 8.27
N SER A 66 0.57 6.16 9.01
CA SER A 66 -0.04 7.46 8.73
C SER A 66 0.67 8.14 7.57
N LYS A 67 -0.11 8.77 6.67
CA LYS A 67 0.44 9.50 5.53
C LYS A 67 1.35 10.62 6.02
N PRO A 68 2.63 10.67 5.59
CA PRO A 68 3.53 11.77 5.90
C PRO A 68 3.05 13.09 5.27
N ALA A 69 3.53 14.23 5.78
CA ALA A 69 3.18 15.54 5.26
C ALA A 69 3.82 15.81 3.88
N GLU A 70 4.99 15.22 3.62
CA GLU A 70 5.80 15.46 2.43
C GLU A 70 6.55 14.21 1.99
N ASP A 71 6.89 14.13 0.71
CA ASP A 71 7.72 13.09 0.13
C ASP A 71 9.12 13.11 0.76
N GLY A 72 9.72 11.91 0.93
CA GLY A 72 11.05 11.74 1.49
C GLY A 72 11.16 11.88 3.02
N LYS A 73 10.06 12.24 3.71
CA LYS A 73 10.07 12.31 5.18
C LYS A 73 10.39 10.95 5.78
N ARG A 74 11.47 10.90 6.56
CA ARG A 74 11.89 9.67 7.26
C ARG A 74 10.89 9.29 8.34
N LEU A 75 10.54 8.01 8.37
CA LEU A 75 9.68 7.38 9.36
C LEU A 75 10.46 6.27 10.06
N LYS A 76 10.20 6.11 11.35
CA LYS A 76 10.62 4.94 12.13
C LYS A 76 9.37 4.27 12.68
N LEU A 77 9.09 3.06 12.21
CA LEU A 77 7.92 2.26 12.56
C LEU A 77 8.36 1.09 13.44
N ARG A 78 7.49 0.61 14.31
CA ARG A 78 7.83 -0.49 15.20
C ARG A 78 6.64 -1.43 15.39
N LEU A 79 6.83 -2.72 15.13
CA LEU A 79 5.94 -3.79 15.56
C LEU A 79 6.51 -4.38 16.84
N ASN A 80 5.69 -4.40 17.91
CA ASN A 80 6.03 -5.07 19.15
C ASN A 80 5.41 -6.47 19.14
N ASN A 81 5.97 -7.37 19.94
CA ASN A 81 5.45 -8.73 20.14
C ASN A 81 5.25 -9.50 18.82
N VAL A 82 6.26 -9.42 17.91
CA VAL A 82 6.27 -10.20 16.69
C VAL A 82 6.25 -11.69 17.05
N THR A 83 5.22 -12.38 16.58
CA THR A 83 4.99 -13.78 16.96
C THR A 83 6.02 -14.73 16.33
N PRO A 84 6.32 -15.88 16.96
CA PRO A 84 7.26 -16.87 16.40
C PRO A 84 6.82 -17.45 15.05
N ASP A 85 5.52 -17.41 14.73
CA ASP A 85 5.00 -17.88 13.45
C ASP A 85 5.25 -16.88 12.29
N THR A 86 5.86 -15.74 12.58
CA THR A 86 6.17 -14.73 11.55
C THR A 86 7.27 -15.24 10.62
N ARG A 87 7.05 -15.13 9.31
CA ARG A 87 8.00 -15.51 8.25
C ARG A 87 8.51 -14.30 7.47
N SER A 88 7.75 -13.18 7.48
CA SER A 88 8.23 -11.94 6.88
C SER A 88 7.67 -10.70 7.57
N ILE A 89 8.45 -9.62 7.52
CA ILE A 89 8.01 -8.25 7.81
C ILE A 89 7.87 -7.52 6.48
N GLU A 90 6.71 -6.89 6.26
CA GLU A 90 6.37 -6.27 4.98
C GLU A 90 5.81 -4.86 5.16
N VAL A 91 6.12 -3.98 4.20
CA VAL A 91 5.41 -2.72 4.01
C VAL A 91 4.41 -2.94 2.89
N ALA A 92 3.12 -3.00 3.23
CA ALA A 92 2.11 -3.51 2.34
C ALA A 92 0.81 -2.69 2.35
N VAL A 93 0.09 -2.75 1.22
CA VAL A 93 -1.30 -2.30 1.11
C VAL A 93 -2.20 -3.44 1.54
N ILE A 94 -3.02 -3.18 2.56
CA ILE A 94 -3.95 -4.13 3.16
C ILE A 94 -5.38 -3.63 2.97
N SER A 95 -6.27 -4.51 2.49
CA SER A 95 -7.68 -4.19 2.35
C SER A 95 -8.38 -4.02 3.70
N ARG A 96 -9.59 -3.45 3.70
CA ARG A 96 -10.44 -3.35 4.91
C ARG A 96 -10.75 -4.72 5.53
N GLY A 97 -10.74 -5.79 4.73
CA GLY A 97 -10.91 -7.17 5.18
C GLY A 97 -9.61 -7.83 5.64
N LEU A 98 -8.55 -7.06 5.90
CA LEU A 98 -7.22 -7.53 6.31
C LEU A 98 -6.61 -8.54 5.32
N ARG A 99 -6.78 -8.32 4.02
CA ARG A 99 -6.14 -9.11 2.97
C ARG A 99 -5.01 -8.33 2.34
N LEU A 100 -3.92 -9.02 2.02
CA LEU A 100 -2.83 -8.45 1.23
C LEU A 100 -3.36 -8.04 -0.15
N VAL A 101 -3.06 -6.80 -0.54
CA VAL A 101 -3.38 -6.24 -1.85
C VAL A 101 -2.10 -6.05 -2.67
N TYR A 102 -1.06 -5.47 -2.04
CA TYR A 102 0.24 -5.27 -2.67
C TYR A 102 1.32 -5.11 -1.61
N SER A 103 2.51 -5.68 -1.84
CA SER A 103 3.68 -5.51 -0.97
C SER A 103 4.74 -4.66 -1.68
N TYR A 104 5.13 -3.56 -1.05
CA TYR A 104 6.23 -2.71 -1.52
C TYR A 104 7.60 -3.21 -1.08
N TYR A 105 7.64 -3.87 0.06
CA TYR A 105 8.86 -4.37 0.66
C TYR A 105 8.58 -5.63 1.46
N THR A 106 9.45 -6.60 1.33
CA THR A 106 9.39 -7.86 2.07
C THR A 106 10.78 -8.19 2.61
N SER A 107 10.87 -8.44 3.90
CA SER A 107 12.07 -8.99 4.55
C SER A 107 11.74 -10.33 5.19
N PRO A 108 12.47 -11.40 4.89
CA PRO A 108 12.31 -12.66 5.59
C PRO A 108 12.70 -12.50 7.07
N VAL A 109 12.07 -13.29 7.93
CA VAL A 109 12.34 -13.35 9.36
C VAL A 109 12.90 -14.72 9.68
N ASP A 110 14.03 -14.73 10.37
CA ASP A 110 14.65 -15.94 10.90
C ASP A 110 14.01 -16.40 12.22
N ASP A 111 14.37 -17.56 12.71
CA ASP A 111 13.84 -18.15 13.95
C ASP A 111 14.52 -17.62 15.23
N SER A 112 15.34 -16.55 15.14
CA SER A 112 15.97 -15.95 16.32
C SER A 112 14.98 -15.06 17.08
N ASP A 113 15.25 -14.83 18.37
CA ASP A 113 14.47 -13.92 19.21
C ASP A 113 15.03 -12.49 19.21
N GLU A 114 16.12 -12.25 18.48
CA GLU A 114 16.79 -10.94 18.43
C GLU A 114 15.91 -9.89 17.73
N PRO A 115 15.93 -8.63 18.19
CA PRO A 115 15.21 -7.56 17.53
C PRO A 115 15.62 -7.39 16.07
N LEU A 116 14.64 -7.10 15.22
CA LEU A 116 14.85 -6.81 13.80
C LEU A 116 14.96 -5.30 13.60
N ASP A 117 16.10 -4.85 13.05
CA ASP A 117 16.31 -3.47 12.61
C ASP A 117 16.46 -3.45 11.07
N LEU A 118 15.40 -3.00 10.40
CA LEU A 118 15.31 -3.00 8.93
C LEU A 118 15.43 -1.58 8.39
N SER A 119 16.45 -1.35 7.57
CA SER A 119 16.64 -0.10 6.82
C SER A 119 16.16 -0.31 5.39
N VAL A 120 14.95 0.15 5.10
CA VAL A 120 14.27 -0.09 3.81
C VAL A 120 14.67 0.94 2.76
N GLY A 121 14.98 2.16 3.20
CA GLY A 121 15.25 3.27 2.28
C GLY A 121 13.97 3.96 1.83
N GLU A 122 13.95 4.37 0.56
CA GLU A 122 12.82 5.08 -0.04
C GLU A 122 11.94 4.11 -0.85
N LEU A 123 10.64 4.20 -0.64
CA LEU A 123 9.63 3.43 -1.38
C LEU A 123 8.76 4.37 -2.21
N ASP A 124 8.73 4.14 -3.51
CA ASP A 124 7.85 4.86 -4.43
C ASP A 124 6.45 4.25 -4.42
N LEU A 125 5.46 5.02 -3.94
CA LEU A 125 4.07 4.59 -3.89
C LEU A 125 3.40 4.56 -5.27
N ALA A 126 3.98 5.26 -6.24
CA ALA A 126 3.49 5.33 -7.62
C ALA A 126 4.35 4.50 -8.58
N SER A 127 4.90 3.37 -8.12
CA SER A 127 5.74 2.51 -8.95
C SER A 127 4.98 1.85 -10.09
N PHE A 128 5.69 1.59 -11.22
CA PHE A 128 5.12 0.85 -12.35
C PHE A 128 4.72 -0.57 -11.96
N LYS A 129 5.51 -1.25 -11.14
CA LYS A 129 5.18 -2.59 -10.63
C LYS A 129 3.83 -2.63 -9.90
N ARG A 130 3.53 -1.59 -9.11
CA ARG A 130 2.21 -1.50 -8.47
C ARG A 130 1.10 -1.31 -9.50
N ILE A 131 1.30 -0.47 -10.53
CA ILE A 131 0.33 -0.29 -11.62
C ILE A 131 0.11 -1.61 -12.34
N GLN A 132 1.18 -2.33 -12.69
CA GLN A 132 1.08 -3.63 -13.33
C GLN A 132 0.23 -4.57 -12.48
N ALA A 133 0.61 -4.82 -11.23
CA ALA A 133 -0.05 -5.79 -10.37
C ALA A 133 -1.49 -5.41 -9.98
N GLN A 134 -1.77 -4.12 -9.70
CA GLN A 134 -3.08 -3.71 -9.18
C GLN A 134 -4.06 -3.22 -10.25
N VAL A 135 -3.57 -2.78 -11.40
CA VAL A 135 -4.41 -2.23 -12.46
C VAL A 135 -4.44 -3.15 -13.67
N PHE A 136 -3.28 -3.41 -14.28
CA PHE A 136 -3.22 -4.10 -15.56
C PHE A 136 -3.55 -5.58 -15.41
N ASP A 137 -2.89 -6.30 -14.50
CA ASP A 137 -3.07 -7.74 -14.34
C ASP A 137 -4.48 -8.11 -13.90
N LEU A 138 -5.10 -7.27 -13.08
CA LEU A 138 -6.43 -7.55 -12.53
C LEU A 138 -7.59 -7.14 -13.45
N ASN A 139 -7.39 -6.11 -14.30
CA ASN A 139 -8.52 -5.49 -14.99
C ASN A 139 -8.37 -5.39 -16.50
N CYS A 140 -7.16 -5.44 -17.05
CA CYS A 140 -6.93 -5.03 -18.43
C CYS A 140 -6.45 -6.18 -19.35
N LEU A 141 -5.81 -7.22 -18.78
CA LEU A 141 -5.23 -8.32 -19.56
C LEU A 141 -6.24 -9.12 -20.38
N SER A 142 -7.52 -9.13 -20.02
CA SER A 142 -8.56 -9.83 -20.78
C SER A 142 -8.69 -9.31 -22.22
N CYS A 143 -8.41 -8.03 -22.44
CA CYS A 143 -8.46 -7.38 -23.77
C CYS A 143 -7.08 -7.02 -24.31
N HIS A 144 -6.09 -6.84 -23.44
CA HIS A 144 -4.76 -6.34 -23.77
C HIS A 144 -3.62 -7.33 -23.42
N GLY A 145 -3.93 -8.60 -23.16
CA GLY A 145 -2.98 -9.62 -22.68
C GLY A 145 -2.27 -10.41 -23.77
N GLY A 146 -2.16 -9.90 -24.98
CA GLY A 146 -1.47 -10.58 -26.08
C GLY A 146 -2.41 -11.37 -27.01
N GLY A 147 -1.84 -11.86 -28.12
CA GLY A 147 -2.57 -12.59 -29.16
C GLY A 147 -2.86 -11.76 -30.41
N SER A 148 -3.55 -12.39 -31.41
CA SER A 148 -3.98 -11.70 -32.63
C SER A 148 -5.23 -10.88 -32.34
N GLY A 149 -5.14 -9.55 -32.46
CA GLY A 149 -6.31 -8.65 -32.33
C GLY A 149 -6.38 -7.94 -31.00
N LEU A 150 -5.23 -7.52 -30.45
CA LEU A 150 -5.13 -6.67 -29.27
C LEU A 150 -6.01 -5.42 -29.39
N ALA A 151 -6.86 -5.19 -28.41
CA ALA A 151 -7.66 -3.98 -28.33
C ALA A 151 -6.74 -2.75 -28.32
N GLY A 152 -7.04 -1.78 -29.20
CA GLY A 152 -6.22 -0.57 -29.33
C GLY A 152 -4.76 -0.81 -29.74
N GLN A 153 -4.39 -2.00 -30.23
CA GLN A 153 -3.02 -2.40 -30.58
C GLN A 153 -2.04 -2.30 -29.39
N LEU A 154 -2.54 -2.39 -28.17
CA LEU A 154 -1.78 -2.23 -26.93
C LEU A 154 -1.64 -3.57 -26.21
N ASP A 155 -0.39 -4.02 -25.99
CA ASP A 155 -0.04 -5.16 -25.16
C ASP A 155 0.49 -4.67 -23.81
N ILE A 156 -0.15 -5.09 -22.71
CA ILE A 156 0.20 -4.67 -21.36
C ILE A 156 0.54 -5.85 -20.43
N ARG A 157 0.98 -6.96 -20.99
CA ARG A 157 1.60 -8.02 -20.20
C ARG A 157 2.86 -7.49 -19.50
N ASP A 158 3.16 -8.02 -18.34
CA ASP A 158 4.24 -7.56 -17.46
C ASP A 158 5.60 -7.36 -18.16
N ASP A 159 5.98 -8.30 -19.03
CA ASP A 159 7.25 -8.28 -19.77
C ASP A 159 7.34 -7.21 -20.88
N VAL A 160 6.22 -6.65 -21.32
CA VAL A 160 6.15 -5.73 -22.47
C VAL A 160 5.43 -4.41 -22.18
N ALA A 161 4.61 -4.35 -21.15
CA ALA A 161 3.71 -3.23 -20.87
C ALA A 161 4.43 -1.87 -20.81
N TYR A 162 5.53 -1.77 -20.09
CA TYR A 162 6.28 -0.53 -19.98
C TYR A 162 6.71 0.00 -21.34
N LYS A 163 7.30 -0.86 -22.17
CA LYS A 163 7.80 -0.52 -23.52
C LYS A 163 6.66 -0.21 -24.50
N SER A 164 5.48 -0.79 -24.27
CA SER A 164 4.28 -0.55 -25.08
C SER A 164 3.58 0.75 -24.76
N LEU A 165 3.84 1.32 -23.56
CA LEU A 165 3.16 2.51 -23.06
C LEU A 165 4.01 3.77 -23.15
N VAL A 166 5.26 3.72 -22.66
CA VAL A 166 6.05 4.94 -22.41
C VAL A 166 6.67 5.45 -23.71
N ASN A 167 6.35 6.70 -24.06
CA ASN A 167 6.76 7.39 -25.29
C ASN A 167 6.30 6.70 -26.59
N VAL A 168 5.28 5.84 -26.51
CA VAL A 168 4.68 5.16 -27.69
C VAL A 168 3.43 5.91 -28.12
N LYS A 169 3.32 6.20 -29.42
CA LYS A 169 2.15 6.85 -30.01
C LYS A 169 0.89 6.02 -29.83
N ALA A 170 -0.16 6.64 -29.32
CA ALA A 170 -1.47 6.03 -29.20
C ALA A 170 -2.22 6.17 -30.56
N PRO A 171 -2.46 5.06 -31.30
CA PRO A 171 -3.03 5.15 -32.64
C PRO A 171 -4.47 5.68 -32.65
N LEU A 172 -5.18 5.57 -31.53
CA LEU A 172 -6.56 6.06 -31.36
C LEU A 172 -6.64 7.49 -30.80
N SER A 173 -5.52 8.15 -30.57
CA SER A 173 -5.50 9.54 -30.12
C SER A 173 -5.68 10.49 -31.30
N GLU A 174 -6.79 11.20 -31.35
CA GLU A 174 -7.05 12.23 -32.38
C GLU A 174 -6.06 13.40 -32.28
N GLU A 175 -5.58 13.69 -31.06
CA GLU A 175 -4.59 14.74 -30.78
C GLU A 175 -3.15 14.27 -31.00
N GLY A 176 -2.92 13.01 -31.37
CA GLY A 176 -1.59 12.43 -31.59
C GLY A 176 -0.76 12.31 -30.31
N LYS A 177 -1.40 12.10 -29.14
CA LYS A 177 -0.73 11.86 -27.87
C LYS A 177 0.00 10.51 -27.87
N ASN A 178 0.95 10.37 -26.96
CA ASN A 178 1.48 9.05 -26.60
C ASN A 178 0.53 8.37 -25.61
N TYR A 179 0.64 7.03 -25.48
CA TYR A 179 -0.07 6.36 -24.40
C TYR A 179 0.36 6.95 -23.04
N VAL A 180 1.66 7.11 -22.84
CA VAL A 180 2.24 7.77 -21.66
C VAL A 180 3.39 8.68 -22.10
N THR A 181 3.33 9.96 -21.69
CA THR A 181 4.42 10.92 -21.83
C THR A 181 4.98 11.22 -20.45
N PRO A 182 6.22 10.81 -20.12
CA PRO A 182 6.82 11.08 -18.80
C PRO A 182 6.74 12.54 -18.39
N GLY A 183 6.31 12.80 -17.17
CA GLY A 183 6.15 14.14 -16.61
C GLY A 183 4.95 14.96 -17.14
N ASN A 184 4.19 14.42 -18.10
CA ASN A 184 3.12 15.20 -18.76
C ASN A 184 1.80 14.43 -18.84
N ILE A 185 0.92 14.67 -17.85
CA ILE A 185 -0.40 14.03 -17.79
C ILE A 185 -1.32 14.47 -18.95
N ASN A 186 -1.22 15.74 -19.39
CA ASN A 186 -2.09 16.26 -20.45
C ASN A 186 -1.77 15.66 -21.84
N ASN A 187 -0.56 15.15 -22.03
CA ASN A 187 -0.12 14.48 -23.25
C ASN A 187 -0.05 12.94 -23.09
N SER A 188 -0.75 12.40 -22.09
CA SER A 188 -0.79 10.97 -21.78
C SER A 188 -2.20 10.42 -22.04
N PHE A 189 -2.38 9.77 -23.19
CA PHE A 189 -3.67 9.27 -23.66
C PHE A 189 -4.29 8.20 -22.76
N LEU A 190 -3.47 7.48 -21.99
CA LEU A 190 -3.94 6.47 -21.06
C LEU A 190 -4.95 7.07 -20.04
N LEU A 191 -4.71 8.29 -19.57
CA LEU A 191 -5.64 8.96 -18.65
C LEU A 191 -6.94 9.34 -19.34
N ASP A 192 -6.88 9.86 -20.57
CA ASP A 192 -8.08 10.22 -21.35
C ASP A 192 -8.98 8.98 -21.56
N ILE A 193 -8.37 7.82 -21.86
CA ILE A 193 -9.09 6.55 -22.03
C ILE A 193 -9.78 6.13 -20.73
N LEU A 194 -9.08 6.16 -19.61
CA LEU A 194 -9.64 5.73 -18.33
C LEU A 194 -10.73 6.68 -17.81
N GLU A 195 -10.66 7.95 -18.15
CA GLU A 195 -11.64 8.95 -17.71
C GLU A 195 -12.88 9.01 -18.61
N ASN A 196 -12.70 8.96 -19.93
CA ASN A 196 -13.70 9.37 -20.91
C ASN A 196 -14.19 8.29 -21.86
N ASN A 197 -13.40 7.25 -22.13
CA ASN A 197 -13.79 6.20 -23.08
C ASN A 197 -14.95 5.35 -22.53
N PRO A 198 -16.03 5.14 -23.28
CA PRO A 198 -17.21 4.39 -22.81
C PRO A 198 -16.92 2.97 -22.31
N VAL A 199 -15.90 2.32 -22.87
CA VAL A 199 -15.52 0.94 -22.46
C VAL A 199 -14.74 0.95 -21.15
N HIS A 200 -13.91 1.98 -20.90
CA HIS A 200 -12.96 1.99 -19.78
C HIS A 200 -13.43 2.81 -18.58
N LYS A 201 -14.22 3.86 -18.80
CA LYS A 201 -14.63 4.80 -17.75
C LYS A 201 -15.39 4.15 -16.58
N ASP A 202 -16.07 3.04 -16.86
CA ASP A 202 -16.92 2.33 -15.89
C ASP A 202 -16.30 1.01 -15.39
N MET A 203 -15.02 0.74 -15.71
CA MET A 203 -14.31 -0.48 -15.26
C MET A 203 -14.10 -0.51 -13.76
N PHE A 204 -14.01 0.63 -13.13
CA PHE A 204 -13.81 0.76 -11.68
C PHE A 204 -15.03 1.43 -11.04
N ASN A 205 -15.37 1.04 -9.81
CA ASN A 205 -16.29 1.84 -9.01
C ASN A 205 -15.71 3.24 -8.76
N SER A 206 -16.54 4.19 -8.35
CA SER A 206 -16.14 5.61 -8.26
C SER A 206 -14.94 5.87 -7.34
N SER A 207 -14.80 5.15 -6.23
CA SER A 207 -13.66 5.29 -5.32
C SER A 207 -12.41 4.59 -5.85
N GLY A 208 -12.54 3.38 -6.39
CA GLY A 208 -11.46 2.64 -7.04
C GLY A 208 -10.91 3.40 -8.24
N LYS A 209 -11.78 4.04 -9.05
CA LYS A 209 -11.35 4.88 -10.16
C LYS A 209 -10.44 6.02 -9.72
N GLN A 210 -10.81 6.72 -8.65
CA GLN A 210 -9.98 7.82 -8.11
C GLN A 210 -8.61 7.34 -7.62
N GLU A 211 -8.54 6.15 -7.01
CA GLU A 211 -7.27 5.56 -6.57
C GLU A 211 -6.39 5.17 -7.76
N VAL A 212 -6.96 4.52 -8.78
CA VAL A 212 -6.25 4.14 -10.01
C VAL A 212 -5.73 5.36 -10.77
N LEU A 213 -6.56 6.38 -10.96
CA LEU A 213 -6.15 7.62 -11.63
C LEU A 213 -5.04 8.33 -10.85
N ALA A 214 -5.16 8.41 -9.52
CA ALA A 214 -4.12 9.03 -8.69
C ALA A 214 -2.78 8.27 -8.74
N LEU A 215 -2.83 6.93 -8.81
CA LEU A 215 -1.66 6.08 -8.97
C LEU A 215 -0.98 6.32 -10.31
N ILE A 216 -1.72 6.25 -11.42
CA ILE A 216 -1.18 6.45 -12.77
C ILE A 216 -0.67 7.90 -12.96
N GLN A 217 -1.43 8.90 -12.50
CA GLN A 217 -0.99 10.30 -12.54
C GLN A 217 0.30 10.52 -11.73
N GLY A 218 0.38 9.92 -10.52
CA GLY A 218 1.58 9.98 -9.68
C GLY A 218 2.80 9.42 -10.39
N TRP A 219 2.66 8.24 -11.02
CA TRP A 219 3.71 7.61 -11.81
C TRP A 219 4.15 8.46 -13.01
N ILE A 220 3.20 8.98 -13.80
CA ILE A 220 3.51 9.83 -14.96
C ILE A 220 4.26 11.08 -14.52
N LEU A 221 3.78 11.78 -13.46
CA LEU A 221 4.41 12.98 -12.93
C LEU A 221 5.78 12.71 -12.30
N GLY A 222 6.01 11.51 -11.75
CA GLY A 222 7.29 11.03 -11.25
C GLY A 222 8.28 10.65 -12.36
N GLY A 223 7.93 10.85 -13.64
CA GLY A 223 8.80 10.55 -14.78
C GLY A 223 8.52 9.21 -15.44
N ALA A 224 7.43 8.54 -15.08
CA ALA A 224 7.02 7.25 -15.63
C ALA A 224 8.16 6.22 -15.65
N LEU A 225 8.80 6.02 -14.50
CA LEU A 225 9.94 5.11 -14.35
C LEU A 225 9.51 3.64 -14.40
N ASP A 226 10.42 2.77 -14.87
CA ASP A 226 10.28 1.30 -14.84
C ASP A 226 10.81 0.77 -13.49
N ASN A 227 10.01 0.86 -12.43
CA ASN A 227 10.43 0.60 -11.05
C ASN A 227 9.45 -0.26 -10.25
#